data_a9c6f7d56a652d92cf8d4fd38aa5fbeb
#
_entry.id   a9c6f7d56a652d92cf8d4fd38aa5fbeb
#
_cell.length_a   1.000
_cell.length_b   1.000
_cell.length_c   1.000
_cell.angle_alpha   90.00
_cell.angle_beta   90.00
_cell.angle_gamma   90.00
#
_symmetry.space_group_name_H-M   'P 1'
#
loop_
_entity.id
_entity.type
_entity.pdbx_description
1 polymer ?
#
loop_
_entity_poly.entity_id
_entity_poly.type
_entity_poly.pdbx_seq_one_letter_code
_entity_poly.pdbx_strand_id
1 'polypeptide(L)'
;NIGLLSSKIQIGGPIYKNKTSFNIAGRISYFNAILAPVLKKIYDDSENLRPYANMNYYDINAKIVHRFSKKGSLSAIFYMGRDKNNTSPSESNQYTVNNGISHNNKIYNGSESKWSNMATGLSYTHNNGNNLYHNSRISFSRYDHKLINTNSKEEINTNLLSSDIIYYLQEESILDQTSKIKD
;
A
#
# COMPACT_ATOMS: atom_id res chain seq x y z
N ASN A 1 10.74 -18.63 2.07
CA ASN A 1 9.50 -18.78 2.84
C ASN A 1 8.31 -18.43 1.97
N ILE A 2 7.36 -19.36 1.89
CA ILE A 2 6.06 -19.16 1.26
C ILE A 2 5.02 -19.17 2.40
N GLY A 3 4.34 -18.07 2.61
CA GLY A 3 3.24 -17.93 3.56
C GLY A 3 1.90 -17.85 2.84
N LEU A 4 0.80 -17.95 3.56
CA LEU A 4 -0.55 -17.90 2.99
C LEU A 4 -0.85 -16.55 2.31
N LEU A 5 -0.35 -15.44 2.88
CA LEU A 5 -0.67 -14.08 2.43
C LEU A 5 0.49 -13.37 1.73
N SER A 6 1.71 -13.86 1.91
CA SER A 6 2.90 -13.27 1.32
C SER A 6 4.04 -14.28 1.19
N SER A 7 4.92 -14.03 0.24
CA SER A 7 6.16 -14.77 0.07
C SER A 7 7.37 -13.89 0.29
N LYS A 8 8.42 -14.48 0.86
CA LYS A 8 9.73 -13.87 1.05
C LYS A 8 10.82 -14.74 0.46
N ILE A 9 11.69 -14.11 -0.33
CA ILE A 9 12.95 -14.70 -0.80
C ILE A 9 14.11 -13.95 -0.18
N GLN A 10 15.17 -14.69 0.18
CA GLN A 10 16.41 -14.11 0.70
C GLN A 10 17.58 -14.86 0.13
N ILE A 11 18.55 -14.13 -0.39
CA ILE A 11 19.80 -14.64 -0.94
C ILE A 11 20.93 -13.83 -0.33
N GLY A 12 21.97 -14.52 0.11
CA GLY A 12 23.14 -13.87 0.67
C GLY A 12 24.35 -14.81 0.66
N GLY A 13 25.51 -14.21 0.65
CA GLY A 13 26.76 -14.97 0.64
C GLY A 13 27.99 -14.10 0.44
N PRO A 14 29.17 -14.72 0.40
CA PRO A 14 30.42 -14.03 0.10
C PRO A 14 30.52 -13.73 -1.39
N ILE A 15 31.01 -12.52 -1.73
CA ILE A 15 31.31 -12.10 -3.11
C ILE A 15 32.82 -12.31 -3.38
N TYR A 16 33.67 -11.91 -2.43
CA TYR A 16 35.11 -11.89 -2.64
C TYR A 16 35.88 -12.30 -1.38
N LYS A 17 36.61 -13.44 -1.46
CA LYS A 17 37.62 -13.90 -0.48
C LYS A 17 37.21 -13.71 0.99
N ASN A 18 35.97 -13.95 1.34
CA ASN A 18 35.40 -13.72 2.68
C ASN A 18 35.54 -12.28 3.23
N LYS A 19 35.93 -11.33 2.36
CA LYS A 19 36.03 -9.91 2.72
C LYS A 19 34.74 -9.15 2.43
N THR A 20 34.05 -9.53 1.33
CA THR A 20 32.83 -8.88 0.92
C THR A 20 31.69 -9.88 0.95
N SER A 21 30.63 -9.52 1.61
CA SER A 21 29.39 -10.30 1.66
C SER A 21 28.19 -9.43 1.30
N PHE A 22 27.17 -10.05 0.76
CA PHE A 22 25.91 -9.40 0.46
C PHE A 22 24.74 -10.17 1.06
N ASN A 23 23.64 -9.49 1.24
CA ASN A 23 22.35 -10.05 1.58
C ASN A 23 21.28 -9.24 0.84
N ILE A 24 20.41 -9.91 0.10
CA ILE A 24 19.27 -9.32 -0.59
C ILE A 24 18.05 -10.11 -0.17
N ALA A 25 17.00 -9.42 0.26
CA ALA A 25 15.72 -10.02 0.58
C ALA A 25 14.61 -9.24 -0.08
N GLY A 26 13.65 -9.94 -0.64
CA GLY A 26 12.44 -9.37 -1.19
C GLY A 26 11.20 -10.04 -0.62
N ARG A 27 10.15 -9.27 -0.43
CA ARG A 27 8.85 -9.75 0.02
C ARG A 27 7.76 -9.17 -0.88
N ILE A 28 6.79 -9.99 -1.21
CA ILE A 28 5.59 -9.60 -1.96
C ILE A 28 4.36 -10.21 -1.33
N SER A 29 3.30 -9.43 -1.22
CA SER A 29 1.99 -9.94 -0.82
C SER A 29 1.18 -10.36 -2.04
N TYR A 30 0.41 -11.41 -1.87
CA TYR A 30 -0.61 -11.86 -2.82
C TYR A 30 -1.96 -12.07 -2.11
N PHE A 31 -2.18 -11.29 -1.06
CA PHE A 31 -3.39 -11.30 -0.24
C PHE A 31 -4.66 -11.26 -1.11
N ASN A 32 -4.67 -10.40 -2.14
CA ASN A 32 -5.82 -10.27 -3.02
C ASN A 32 -6.08 -11.50 -3.89
N ALA A 33 -5.03 -12.18 -4.34
CA ALA A 33 -5.17 -13.36 -5.17
C ALA A 33 -5.90 -14.49 -4.42
N ILE A 34 -5.75 -14.54 -3.08
CA ILE A 34 -6.37 -15.55 -2.23
C ILE A 34 -7.71 -15.06 -1.67
N LEU A 35 -7.76 -13.83 -1.19
CA LEU A 35 -8.94 -13.34 -0.47
C LEU A 35 -10.04 -12.82 -1.39
N ALA A 36 -9.69 -12.25 -2.56
CA ALA A 36 -10.68 -11.72 -3.49
C ALA A 36 -11.74 -12.75 -3.93
N PRO A 37 -11.37 -13.99 -4.33
CA PRO A 37 -12.37 -14.99 -4.71
C PRO A 37 -13.25 -15.43 -3.51
N VAL A 38 -12.68 -15.45 -2.29
CA VAL A 38 -13.42 -15.81 -1.07
C VAL A 38 -14.42 -14.69 -0.72
N LEU A 39 -13.97 -13.45 -0.74
CA LEU A 39 -14.84 -12.30 -0.47
C LEU A 39 -15.93 -12.17 -1.54
N LYS A 40 -15.58 -12.36 -2.81
CA LYS A 40 -16.57 -12.37 -3.89
C LYS A 40 -17.68 -13.38 -3.62
N LYS A 41 -17.34 -14.59 -3.21
CA LYS A 41 -18.33 -15.64 -2.91
C LYS A 41 -19.20 -15.32 -1.68
N ILE A 42 -18.65 -14.66 -0.66
CA ILE A 42 -19.38 -14.25 0.54
C ILE A 42 -20.36 -13.09 0.24
N TYR A 43 -19.97 -12.19 -0.66
CA TYR A 43 -20.72 -10.95 -0.95
C TYR A 43 -21.61 -11.05 -2.20
N ASP A 44 -21.49 -12.09 -3.03
CA ASP A 44 -22.39 -12.33 -4.17
C ASP A 44 -23.85 -12.59 -3.74
N ASP A 45 -24.04 -13.01 -2.48
CA ASP A 45 -25.38 -13.22 -1.90
C ASP A 45 -25.98 -11.94 -1.27
N SER A 46 -25.25 -10.84 -1.20
CA SER A 46 -25.72 -9.58 -0.63
C SER A 46 -25.68 -8.47 -1.68
N GLU A 47 -26.85 -8.07 -2.20
CA GLU A 47 -27.00 -7.05 -3.25
C GLU A 47 -26.44 -5.66 -2.87
N ASN A 48 -26.10 -5.40 -1.60
CA ASN A 48 -25.84 -4.06 -1.09
C ASN A 48 -24.48 -3.82 -0.43
N LEU A 49 -23.58 -4.81 -0.37
CA LEU A 49 -22.29 -4.63 0.30
C LEU A 49 -21.16 -5.29 -0.50
N ARG A 50 -20.43 -4.50 -1.23
CA ARG A 50 -19.15 -4.92 -1.85
C ARG A 50 -17.97 -4.15 -1.27
N PRO A 51 -17.61 -4.32 0.00
CA PRO A 51 -16.33 -3.79 0.47
C PRO A 51 -15.20 -4.68 -0.07
N TYR A 52 -14.70 -4.35 -1.22
CA TYR A 52 -13.52 -4.98 -1.77
C TYR A 52 -12.29 -4.20 -1.27
N ALA A 53 -11.60 -4.73 -0.28
CA ALA A 53 -10.32 -4.18 0.14
C ALA A 53 -9.20 -4.87 -0.65
N ASN A 54 -8.49 -4.11 -1.44
CA ASN A 54 -7.35 -4.57 -2.22
C ASN A 54 -6.06 -4.08 -1.55
N MET A 55 -5.36 -4.99 -0.85
CA MET A 55 -4.10 -4.69 -0.16
C MET A 55 -2.95 -5.38 -0.87
N ASN A 56 -2.06 -4.59 -1.44
CA ASN A 56 -0.81 -5.07 -2.02
C ASN A 56 0.37 -4.38 -1.36
N TYR A 57 1.37 -5.16 -0.97
CA TYR A 57 2.64 -4.62 -0.53
C TYR A 57 3.80 -5.41 -1.11
N TYR A 58 4.89 -4.74 -1.34
CA TYR A 58 6.17 -5.35 -1.63
C TYR A 58 7.29 -4.56 -0.99
N ASP A 59 8.33 -5.23 -0.60
CA ASP A 59 9.55 -4.61 -0.12
C ASP A 59 10.80 -5.34 -0.58
N ILE A 60 11.88 -4.59 -0.66
CA ILE A 60 13.20 -5.06 -0.98
C ILE A 60 14.20 -4.50 0.03
N ASN A 61 15.07 -5.38 0.51
CA ASN A 61 16.16 -5.04 1.40
C ASN A 61 17.47 -5.53 0.79
N ALA A 62 18.48 -4.69 0.78
CA ALA A 62 19.81 -5.07 0.35
C ALA A 62 20.86 -4.57 1.35
N LYS A 63 21.85 -5.39 1.61
CA LYS A 63 23.01 -5.05 2.44
C LYS A 63 24.27 -5.60 1.79
N ILE A 64 25.28 -4.78 1.73
CA ILE A 64 26.64 -5.20 1.36
C ILE A 64 27.58 -4.81 2.51
N VAL A 65 28.51 -5.69 2.85
CA VAL A 65 29.52 -5.45 3.87
C VAL A 65 30.89 -5.79 3.28
N HIS A 66 31.80 -4.84 3.35
CA HIS A 66 33.20 -5.04 2.98
C HIS A 66 34.09 -4.91 4.21
N ARG A 67 34.84 -5.97 4.53
CA ARG A 67 35.86 -5.99 5.58
C ARG A 67 37.22 -5.74 4.95
N PHE A 68 37.79 -4.56 5.14
CA PHE A 68 39.12 -4.25 4.64
C PHE A 68 40.23 -4.70 5.60
N SER A 69 39.87 -4.93 6.88
CA SER A 69 40.78 -5.48 7.87
C SER A 69 40.04 -6.31 8.92
N LYS A 70 40.75 -6.98 9.83
CA LYS A 70 40.16 -7.62 11.01
C LYS A 70 39.47 -6.62 11.95
N LYS A 71 39.84 -5.34 11.85
CA LYS A 71 39.41 -4.26 12.75
C LYS A 71 38.43 -3.31 12.08
N GLY A 72 38.30 -3.33 10.76
CA GLY A 72 37.52 -2.33 10.04
C GLY A 72 36.60 -2.90 8.97
N SER A 73 35.40 -2.33 8.88
CA SER A 73 34.42 -2.67 7.84
C SER A 73 33.61 -1.46 7.40
N LEU A 74 33.19 -1.50 6.15
CA LEU A 74 32.22 -0.58 5.55
C LEU A 74 30.99 -1.38 5.17
N SER A 75 29.82 -0.87 5.50
CA SER A 75 28.55 -1.47 5.06
C SER A 75 27.65 -0.44 4.39
N ALA A 76 26.98 -0.88 3.33
CA ALA A 76 25.90 -0.13 2.68
C ALA A 76 24.60 -0.91 2.87
N ILE A 77 23.54 -0.19 3.15
CA ILE A 77 22.18 -0.72 3.25
C ILE A 77 21.26 0.02 2.29
N PHE A 78 20.30 -0.69 1.76
CA PHE A 78 19.22 -0.16 0.94
C PHE A 78 17.91 -0.84 1.34
N TYR A 79 16.86 -0.06 1.48
CA TYR A 79 15.50 -0.52 1.70
C TYR A 79 14.56 0.25 0.78
N MET A 80 13.60 -0.43 0.19
CA MET A 80 12.47 0.16 -0.51
C MET A 80 11.24 -0.68 -0.24
N GLY A 81 10.15 -0.02 0.13
CA GLY A 81 8.83 -0.63 0.33
C GLY A 81 7.74 0.20 -0.31
N ARG A 82 6.72 -0.45 -0.80
CA ARG A 82 5.51 0.19 -1.30
C ARG A 82 4.30 -0.62 -0.88
N ASP A 83 3.31 0.10 -0.37
CA ASP A 83 2.02 -0.42 0.01
C ASP A 83 0.92 0.32 -0.76
N LYS A 84 -0.08 -0.42 -1.21
CA LYS A 84 -1.27 0.12 -1.84
C LYS A 84 -2.49 -0.53 -1.22
N ASN A 85 -3.39 0.29 -0.74
CA ASN A 85 -4.68 -0.13 -0.21
C ASN A 85 -5.78 0.60 -0.97
N ASN A 86 -6.67 -0.16 -1.59
CA ASN A 86 -7.86 0.38 -2.24
C ASN A 86 -9.07 -0.27 -1.58
N THR A 87 -10.01 0.55 -1.15
CA THR A 87 -11.36 0.09 -0.88
C THR A 87 -12.21 0.34 -2.12
N SER A 88 -12.88 -0.69 -2.61
CA SER A 88 -13.87 -0.50 -3.67
C SER A 88 -14.97 0.43 -3.21
N PRO A 89 -15.58 1.16 -4.13
CA PRO A 89 -16.73 1.98 -3.79
C PRO A 89 -17.79 1.10 -3.12
N SER A 90 -18.23 1.52 -1.95
CA SER A 90 -19.46 1.02 -1.38
C SER A 90 -20.61 1.76 -2.08
N GLU A 91 -21.49 1.01 -2.71
CA GLU A 91 -22.73 1.54 -3.26
C GLU A 91 -23.81 1.39 -2.20
N SER A 92 -24.49 2.47 -1.85
CA SER A 92 -25.71 2.43 -1.06
C SER A 92 -26.85 3.00 -1.89
N ASN A 93 -27.89 2.19 -2.08
CA ASN A 93 -29.10 2.62 -2.79
C ASN A 93 -30.19 2.87 -1.76
N GLN A 94 -30.74 4.07 -1.74
CA GLN A 94 -31.97 4.38 -1.01
C GLN A 94 -33.08 4.62 -2.03
N TYR A 95 -34.07 3.78 -1.96
CA TYR A 95 -35.26 3.88 -2.79
C TYR A 95 -36.47 4.24 -1.91
N THR A 96 -37.10 5.36 -2.22
CA THR A 96 -38.32 5.77 -1.53
C THR A 96 -39.37 6.20 -2.56
N VAL A 97 -40.63 5.89 -2.30
CA VAL A 97 -41.75 6.33 -3.12
C VAL A 97 -42.63 7.23 -2.29
N ASN A 98 -42.87 8.45 -2.77
CA ASN A 98 -43.77 9.39 -2.13
C ASN A 98 -44.61 10.10 -3.20
N ASN A 99 -45.94 10.13 -3.00
CA ASN A 99 -46.89 10.80 -3.89
C ASN A 99 -46.75 10.45 -5.40
N GLY A 100 -46.45 9.19 -5.71
CA GLY A 100 -46.24 8.75 -7.09
C GLY A 100 -44.91 9.14 -7.71
N ILE A 101 -43.97 9.68 -6.92
CA ILE A 101 -42.59 9.97 -7.35
C ILE A 101 -41.67 8.96 -6.69
N SER A 102 -40.86 8.34 -7.49
CA SER A 102 -39.78 7.48 -7.05
C SER A 102 -38.51 8.32 -6.86
N HIS A 103 -37.91 8.23 -5.68
CA HIS A 103 -36.63 8.83 -5.34
C HIS A 103 -35.59 7.72 -5.24
N ASN A 104 -34.59 7.77 -6.08
CA ASN A 104 -33.48 6.80 -6.05
C ASN A 104 -32.16 7.57 -5.82
N ASN A 105 -31.58 7.35 -4.65
CA ASN A 105 -30.30 7.94 -4.26
C ASN A 105 -29.24 6.85 -4.25
N LYS A 106 -28.21 7.01 -5.07
CA LYS A 106 -27.02 6.16 -5.08
C LYS A 106 -25.83 6.95 -4.58
N ILE A 107 -25.15 6.40 -3.60
CA ILE A 107 -23.96 6.99 -3.03
C ILE A 107 -22.80 6.00 -3.23
N TYR A 108 -21.74 6.48 -3.84
CA TYR A 108 -20.50 5.73 -4.07
C TYR A 108 -19.37 6.36 -3.24
N ASN A 109 -18.75 5.55 -2.38
CA ASN A 109 -17.61 5.99 -1.58
C ASN A 109 -16.43 5.08 -1.84
N GLY A 110 -15.34 5.62 -2.34
CA GLY A 110 -14.10 4.92 -2.59
C GLY A 110 -12.92 5.57 -1.88
N SER A 111 -11.94 4.77 -1.48
CA SER A 111 -10.68 5.27 -0.92
C SER A 111 -9.50 4.51 -1.48
N GLU A 112 -8.49 5.24 -1.90
CA GLU A 112 -7.20 4.71 -2.31
C GLU A 112 -6.10 5.33 -1.45
N SER A 113 -5.34 4.48 -0.77
CA SER A 113 -4.16 4.89 0.00
C SER A 113 -2.92 4.20 -0.56
N LYS A 114 -1.90 5.01 -0.87
CA LYS A 114 -0.60 4.55 -1.34
C LYS A 114 0.48 5.14 -0.46
N TRP A 115 1.40 4.33 0.03
CA TRP A 115 2.61 4.83 0.64
C TRP A 115 3.84 4.09 0.16
N SER A 116 4.92 4.81 0.13
CA SER A 116 6.22 4.26 -0.22
C SER A 116 7.30 4.79 0.71
N ASN A 117 8.24 3.92 1.02
CA ASN A 117 9.37 4.19 1.87
C ASN A 117 10.64 3.82 1.11
N MET A 118 11.66 4.66 1.21
CA MET A 118 13.00 4.35 0.74
C MET A 118 13.98 4.79 1.82
N ALA A 119 14.95 3.95 2.13
CA ALA A 119 16.04 4.28 3.02
C ALA A 119 17.35 3.73 2.48
N THR A 120 18.41 4.50 2.62
CA THR A 120 19.76 4.07 2.28
C THR A 120 20.74 4.59 3.32
N GLY A 121 21.82 3.88 3.53
CA GLY A 121 22.81 4.27 4.52
C GLY A 121 24.17 3.63 4.29
N LEU A 122 25.19 4.35 4.71
CA LEU A 122 26.55 3.88 4.79
C LEU A 122 26.99 3.88 6.26
N SER A 123 27.64 2.82 6.69
CA SER A 123 28.20 2.71 8.05
C SER A 123 29.63 2.24 7.99
N TYR A 124 30.51 3.00 8.60
CA TYR A 124 31.90 2.65 8.82
C TYR A 124 32.10 2.24 10.27
N THR A 125 32.71 1.09 10.47
CA THR A 125 33.01 0.54 11.78
C THR A 125 34.51 0.26 11.90
N HIS A 126 35.12 0.70 13.00
CA HIS A 126 36.52 0.40 13.32
C HIS A 126 36.66 0.04 14.79
N ASN A 127 37.37 -1.07 15.07
CA ASN A 127 37.72 -1.53 16.42
C ASN A 127 39.23 -1.55 16.54
N ASN A 128 39.78 -0.66 17.32
CA ASN A 128 41.23 -0.54 17.49
C ASN A 128 41.85 -1.58 18.50
N GLY A 129 41.02 -2.42 19.09
CA GLY A 129 41.51 -3.47 19.99
C GLY A 129 41.85 -3.02 21.39
N ASN A 130 42.07 -1.73 21.64
CA ASN A 130 42.42 -1.13 22.94
C ASN A 130 41.22 -0.37 23.53
N ASN A 131 40.08 -1.06 23.68
CA ASN A 131 38.84 -0.49 24.22
C ASN A 131 38.23 0.68 23.38
N LEU A 132 38.73 0.96 22.19
CA LEU A 132 38.19 1.99 21.32
C LEU A 132 37.40 1.36 20.15
N TYR A 133 36.10 1.59 20.19
CA TYR A 133 35.17 1.23 19.10
C TYR A 133 34.64 2.51 18.47
N HIS A 134 34.80 2.63 17.16
CA HIS A 134 34.28 3.74 16.36
C HIS A 134 33.24 3.26 15.38
N ASN A 135 32.08 3.93 15.36
CA ASN A 135 31.00 3.68 14.39
C ASN A 135 30.46 5.02 13.87
N SER A 136 30.64 5.26 12.60
CA SER A 136 30.08 6.42 11.89
C SER A 136 29.02 5.95 10.91
N ARG A 137 27.89 6.64 10.88
CA ARG A 137 26.80 6.34 9.96
C ARG A 137 26.29 7.62 9.32
N ILE A 138 26.01 7.53 8.00
CA ILE A 138 25.22 8.49 7.25
C ILE A 138 24.06 7.76 6.61
N SER A 139 22.88 8.35 6.67
CA SER A 139 21.66 7.75 6.12
C SER A 139 20.81 8.81 5.46
N PHE A 140 20.02 8.36 4.51
CA PHE A 140 18.98 9.13 3.84
C PHE A 140 17.70 8.32 3.87
N SER A 141 16.58 8.96 4.18
CA SER A 141 15.26 8.35 4.09
C SER A 141 14.27 9.24 3.36
N ARG A 142 13.31 8.61 2.73
CA ARG A 142 12.19 9.28 2.07
C ARG A 142 10.92 8.49 2.30
N TYR A 143 9.88 9.19 2.69
CA TYR A 143 8.52 8.70 2.82
C TYR A 143 7.58 9.50 1.94
N ASP A 144 6.77 8.83 1.14
CA ASP A 144 5.71 9.43 0.34
C ASP A 144 4.39 8.72 0.68
N HIS A 145 3.36 9.49 0.99
CA HIS A 145 1.99 9.00 1.21
C HIS A 145 1.01 9.78 0.36
N LYS A 146 0.09 9.07 -0.27
CA LYS A 146 -1.00 9.64 -1.05
C LYS A 146 -2.31 8.98 -0.64
N LEU A 147 -3.30 9.79 -0.27
CA LEU A 147 -4.66 9.37 0.03
C LEU A 147 -5.60 10.05 -0.96
N ILE A 148 -6.43 9.26 -1.62
CA ILE A 148 -7.48 9.74 -2.52
C ILE A 148 -8.80 9.18 -1.99
N ASN A 149 -9.71 10.07 -1.63
CA ASN A 149 -11.08 9.71 -1.30
C ASN A 149 -11.99 10.24 -2.41
N THR A 150 -12.81 9.36 -2.96
CA THR A 150 -13.80 9.69 -3.99
C THR A 150 -15.17 9.45 -3.41
N ASN A 151 -16.01 10.48 -3.42
CA ASN A 151 -17.41 10.39 -3.07
C ASN A 151 -18.22 10.85 -4.26
N SER A 152 -19.18 10.06 -4.69
CA SER A 152 -20.11 10.46 -5.73
C SER A 152 -21.54 10.15 -5.29
N LYS A 153 -22.44 11.08 -5.58
CA LYS A 153 -23.87 10.97 -5.30
C LYS A 153 -24.62 11.10 -6.62
N GLU A 154 -25.51 10.18 -6.86
CA GLU A 154 -26.46 10.22 -7.95
C GLU A 154 -27.89 10.20 -7.39
N GLU A 155 -28.70 11.16 -7.74
CA GLU A 155 -30.10 11.26 -7.35
C GLU A 155 -31.00 11.31 -8.57
N ILE A 156 -31.91 10.36 -8.68
CA ILE A 156 -32.85 10.24 -9.81
C ILE A 156 -34.26 10.23 -9.24
N ASN A 157 -35.06 11.24 -9.62
CA ASN A 157 -36.46 11.30 -9.28
C ASN A 157 -37.30 11.04 -10.53
N THR A 158 -38.13 10.01 -10.49
CA THR A 158 -38.95 9.56 -11.64
C THR A 158 -40.42 9.59 -11.29
N ASN A 159 -41.25 10.14 -12.18
CA ASN A 159 -42.71 10.05 -12.07
C ASN A 159 -43.16 8.63 -12.45
N LEU A 160 -43.80 7.91 -11.53
CA LEU A 160 -44.24 6.55 -11.75
C LEU A 160 -45.40 6.40 -12.72
N LEU A 161 -46.17 7.48 -12.98
CA LEU A 161 -47.30 7.44 -13.87
C LEU A 161 -46.87 7.67 -15.33
N SER A 162 -45.90 8.55 -15.59
CA SER A 162 -45.41 8.88 -16.93
C SER A 162 -44.05 8.26 -17.28
N SER A 163 -43.36 7.70 -16.29
CA SER A 163 -41.99 7.20 -16.41
C SER A 163 -40.94 8.29 -16.76
N ASP A 164 -41.32 9.55 -16.62
CA ASP A 164 -40.45 10.68 -16.92
C ASP A 164 -39.48 10.94 -15.76
N ILE A 165 -38.23 11.26 -16.07
CA ILE A 165 -37.27 11.76 -15.12
C ILE A 165 -37.60 13.20 -14.82
N ILE A 166 -38.02 13.49 -13.56
CA ILE A 166 -38.34 14.84 -13.09
C ILE A 166 -37.10 15.60 -12.69
N TYR A 167 -36.17 14.89 -12.10
CA TYR A 167 -34.94 15.48 -11.54
C TYR A 167 -33.80 14.48 -11.63
N TYR A 168 -32.64 14.97 -12.06
CA TYR A 168 -31.39 14.22 -12.05
C TYR A 168 -30.27 15.11 -11.52
N LEU A 169 -29.58 14.63 -10.51
CA LEU A 169 -28.41 15.27 -9.94
C LEU A 169 -27.27 14.25 -9.87
N GLN A 170 -26.12 14.66 -10.34
CA GLN A 170 -24.87 13.93 -10.15
C GLN A 170 -23.83 14.87 -9.53
N GLU A 171 -23.32 14.49 -8.37
CA GLU A 171 -22.26 15.21 -7.67
C GLU A 171 -21.07 14.29 -7.47
N GLU A 172 -19.88 14.77 -7.76
CA GLU A 172 -18.65 14.06 -7.51
C GLU A 172 -17.69 14.96 -6.71
N SER A 173 -17.12 14.44 -5.64
CA SER A 173 -16.08 15.09 -4.87
C SER A 173 -14.87 14.19 -4.73
N ILE A 174 -13.70 14.73 -5.05
CA ILE A 174 -12.42 14.03 -4.94
C ILE A 174 -11.54 14.81 -3.96
N LEU A 175 -11.14 14.14 -2.87
CA LEU A 175 -10.14 14.66 -1.93
C LEU A 175 -8.81 13.94 -2.18
N ASP A 176 -7.81 14.68 -2.65
CA ASP A 176 -6.45 14.20 -2.88
C ASP A 176 -5.50 14.82 -1.85
N GLN A 177 -4.91 14.00 -1.00
CA GLN A 177 -3.94 14.41 0.01
C GLN A 177 -2.60 13.73 -0.22
N THR A 178 -1.53 14.51 -0.29
CA THR A 178 -0.18 14.00 -0.46
C THR A 178 0.74 14.53 0.63
N SER A 179 1.45 13.63 1.32
CA SER A 179 2.47 13.95 2.32
C SER A 179 3.82 13.39 1.88
N LYS A 180 4.88 14.20 2.02
CA LYS A 180 6.25 13.82 1.69
C LYS A 180 7.19 14.24 2.82
N ILE A 181 7.98 13.29 3.31
CA ILE A 181 9.01 13.52 4.33
C ILE A 181 10.35 13.05 3.76
N LYS A 182 11.39 13.83 3.95
CA LYS A 182 12.78 13.52 3.57
C LYS A 182 13.70 13.90 4.72
N ASP A 183 14.58 12.98 5.10
CA ASP A 183 15.60 13.13 6.13
C ASP A 183 16.99 12.75 5.57
#